data_d67ab9a30ae0df1cac2011f0daacff25
#
_entry.id   d67ab9a30ae0df1cac2011f0daacff25
#
_cell.length_a   1.000
_cell.length_b   1.000
_cell.length_c   1.000
_cell.angle_alpha   90.00
_cell.angle_beta   90.00
_cell.angle_gamma   90.00
#
_symmetry.space_group_name_H-M   'P 1'
#
loop_
_entity.id
_entity.type
_entity.pdbx_description
1 polymer ?
#
loop_
_entity_poly.entity_id
_entity_poly.type
_entity_poly.pdbx_seq_one_letter_code
_entity_poly.pdbx_strand_id
1 'polypeptide(L)'
;MITQITALPIANASLLDEGTAASEAMLMLYRKNKSEKIQFLVDRECFQQTIDVIISRAEPLNIEIIVTDFKNFDFTNAFGCIVQYPNKYGQIASDNDYKRVVSDAHSSNCKVIFASDLMCLQLFEAPGNLGADIAVGNSQRFGVPLGYGGPHAAFMSTSEEFKRDIPGRIVGVSQDRRGNQAYRLTLQT
;
A
#
# COMPACT_ATOMS: atom_id res chain seq x y z
N MET A 1 -4.05 14.38 5.63
CA MET A 1 -2.65 14.43 5.17
C MET A 1 -2.32 13.22 4.28
N ILE A 2 -2.28 11.98 4.78
CA ILE A 2 -1.95 10.81 3.95
C ILE A 2 -2.84 10.71 2.71
N THR A 3 -4.15 10.80 2.87
CA THR A 3 -5.13 10.79 1.76
C THR A 3 -4.85 11.86 0.69
N GLN A 4 -4.43 13.04 1.10
CA GLN A 4 -4.11 14.14 0.17
C GLN A 4 -2.80 13.88 -0.59
N ILE A 5 -1.78 13.35 0.10
CA ILE A 5 -0.47 13.09 -0.50
C ILE A 5 -0.52 11.89 -1.46
N THR A 6 -1.28 10.85 -1.10
CA THR A 6 -1.41 9.64 -1.92
C THR A 6 -2.50 9.75 -3.00
N ALA A 7 -3.34 10.78 -2.96
CA ALA A 7 -4.54 10.92 -3.78
C ALA A 7 -5.51 9.72 -3.67
N LEU A 8 -5.54 9.05 -2.50
CA LEU A 8 -6.47 7.96 -2.18
C LEU A 8 -7.36 8.38 -1.02
N PRO A 9 -8.69 8.13 -1.07
CA PRO A 9 -9.66 8.77 -0.17
C PRO A 9 -9.64 8.27 1.27
N ILE A 10 -9.18 7.04 1.50
CA ILE A 10 -9.19 6.41 2.82
C ILE A 10 -7.75 6.16 3.30
N ALA A 11 -7.47 6.44 4.56
CA ALA A 11 -6.21 6.07 5.20
C ALA A 11 -6.47 5.59 6.62
N ASN A 12 -5.68 4.59 7.07
CA ASN A 12 -5.76 4.10 8.44
C ASN A 12 -5.00 4.98 9.45
N ALA A 13 -5.17 4.70 10.73
CA ALA A 13 -4.49 5.41 11.79
C ALA A 13 -3.01 5.07 11.88
N SER A 14 -2.60 3.79 11.82
CA SER A 14 -1.20 3.35 11.63
C SER A 14 -1.06 1.83 11.56
N LEU A 15 0.06 1.41 11.02
CA LEU A 15 0.57 0.04 11.06
C LEU A 15 2.00 0.05 11.63
N LEU A 16 2.59 -1.13 11.85
CA LEU A 16 3.89 -1.27 12.49
C LEU A 16 5.02 -0.65 11.67
N ASP A 17 5.22 -1.17 10.45
CA ASP A 17 6.26 -0.77 9.51
C ASP A 17 5.83 -0.97 8.05
N GLU A 18 6.70 -0.58 7.10
CA GLU A 18 6.42 -0.67 5.66
C GLU A 18 6.20 -2.10 5.19
N GLY A 19 7.04 -3.04 5.63
CA GLY A 19 6.92 -4.45 5.25
C GLY A 19 5.61 -5.06 5.76
N THR A 20 5.22 -4.73 7.01
CA THR A 20 3.93 -5.11 7.56
C THR A 20 2.79 -4.50 6.77
N ALA A 21 2.85 -3.20 6.45
CA ALA A 21 1.82 -2.54 5.67
C ALA A 21 1.66 -3.17 4.27
N ALA A 22 2.76 -3.49 3.60
CA ALA A 22 2.76 -4.16 2.31
C ALA A 22 2.14 -5.56 2.38
N SER A 23 2.52 -6.35 3.39
CA SER A 23 1.96 -7.69 3.58
C SER A 23 0.48 -7.66 3.99
N GLU A 24 0.06 -6.72 4.83
CA GLU A 24 -1.36 -6.53 5.18
C GLU A 24 -2.19 -6.10 3.97
N ALA A 25 -1.63 -5.29 3.06
CA ALA A 25 -2.29 -4.95 1.80
C ALA A 25 -2.49 -6.19 0.92
N MET A 26 -1.45 -7.02 0.75
CA MET A 26 -1.56 -8.31 0.06
C MET A 26 -2.64 -9.19 0.68
N LEU A 27 -2.63 -9.35 2.00
CA LEU A 27 -3.61 -10.19 2.73
C LEU A 27 -5.03 -9.64 2.60
N MET A 28 -5.20 -8.32 2.59
CA MET A 28 -6.50 -7.69 2.36
C MET A 28 -7.03 -8.01 0.95
N LEU A 29 -6.18 -7.90 -0.06
CA LEU A 29 -6.54 -8.25 -1.43
C LEU A 29 -6.86 -9.74 -1.56
N TYR A 30 -6.06 -10.61 -0.94
CA TYR A 30 -6.29 -12.06 -0.94
C TYR A 30 -7.66 -12.42 -0.33
N ARG A 31 -8.03 -11.85 0.82
CA ARG A 31 -9.33 -12.07 1.46
C ARG A 31 -10.51 -11.61 0.59
N LYS A 32 -10.32 -10.56 -0.21
CA LYS A 32 -11.34 -10.05 -1.14
C LYS A 32 -11.32 -10.74 -2.50
N ASN A 33 -10.29 -11.47 -2.79
CA ASN A 33 -10.18 -12.20 -4.05
C ASN A 33 -11.27 -13.27 -4.14
N LYS A 34 -12.19 -13.10 -5.09
CA LYS A 34 -13.29 -14.05 -5.37
C LYS A 34 -12.96 -14.99 -6.53
N SER A 35 -11.79 -14.84 -7.13
CA SER A 35 -11.31 -15.69 -8.21
C SER A 35 -10.41 -16.81 -7.65
N GLU A 36 -10.07 -17.76 -8.51
CA GLU A 36 -9.13 -18.85 -8.18
C GLU A 36 -7.66 -18.43 -8.32
N LYS A 37 -7.39 -17.12 -8.55
CA LYS A 37 -6.03 -16.61 -8.69
C LYS A 37 -5.29 -16.69 -7.36
N ILE A 38 -4.07 -17.24 -7.39
CA ILE A 38 -3.26 -17.51 -6.21
C ILE A 38 -1.93 -16.75 -6.19
N GLN A 39 -1.61 -16.04 -7.29
CA GLN A 39 -0.33 -15.35 -7.41
C GLN A 39 -0.41 -13.91 -6.92
N PHE A 40 0.65 -13.47 -6.25
CA PHE A 40 0.91 -12.09 -5.92
C PHE A 40 2.26 -11.69 -6.49
N LEU A 41 2.27 -10.63 -7.33
CA LEU A 41 3.47 -10.18 -8.03
C LEU A 41 4.19 -9.12 -7.22
N VAL A 42 5.49 -9.25 -7.08
CA VAL A 42 6.32 -8.32 -6.32
C VAL A 42 7.43 -7.79 -7.22
N ASP A 43 7.52 -6.47 -7.31
CA ASP A 43 8.63 -5.84 -8.00
C ASP A 43 9.94 -6.19 -7.30
N ARG A 44 10.89 -6.75 -8.04
CA ARG A 44 12.22 -7.13 -7.51
C ARG A 44 13.03 -5.93 -7.00
N GLU A 45 12.60 -4.72 -7.33
CA GLU A 45 13.20 -3.49 -6.86
C GLU A 45 12.54 -2.93 -5.59
N CYS A 46 11.61 -3.66 -4.99
CA CYS A 46 11.19 -3.44 -3.61
C CYS A 46 12.37 -3.62 -2.64
N PHE A 47 12.28 -3.03 -1.45
CA PHE A 47 13.25 -3.29 -0.39
C PHE A 47 13.21 -4.77 0.00
N GLN A 48 14.38 -5.37 0.23
CA GLN A 48 14.47 -6.80 0.52
C GLN A 48 13.66 -7.19 1.75
N GLN A 49 13.70 -6.39 2.82
CA GLN A 49 12.90 -6.64 4.01
C GLN A 49 11.39 -6.65 3.74
N THR A 50 10.91 -5.83 2.81
CA THR A 50 9.50 -5.83 2.40
C THR A 50 9.15 -7.13 1.67
N ILE A 51 10.02 -7.56 0.75
CA ILE A 51 9.86 -8.84 0.02
C ILE A 51 9.82 -10.01 1.00
N ASP A 52 10.75 -10.05 1.96
CA ASP A 52 10.86 -11.15 2.94
C ASP A 52 9.62 -11.23 3.84
N VAL A 53 9.08 -10.09 4.28
CA VAL A 53 7.84 -10.07 5.07
C VAL A 53 6.63 -10.53 4.24
N ILE A 54 6.53 -10.11 2.98
CA ILE A 54 5.47 -10.56 2.06
C ILE A 54 5.54 -12.09 1.90
N ILE A 55 6.71 -12.65 1.61
CA ILE A 55 6.91 -14.10 1.46
C ILE A 55 6.51 -14.83 2.75
N SER A 56 7.02 -14.39 3.89
CA SER A 56 6.74 -15.00 5.19
C SER A 56 5.25 -15.02 5.55
N ARG A 57 4.50 -13.98 5.14
CA ARG A 57 3.06 -13.90 5.37
C ARG A 57 2.22 -14.65 4.33
N ALA A 58 2.77 -14.86 3.14
CA ALA A 58 2.12 -15.58 2.04
C ALA A 58 2.16 -17.10 2.24
N GLU A 59 3.28 -17.63 2.75
CA GLU A 59 3.56 -19.06 2.89
C GLU A 59 2.46 -19.83 3.61
N PRO A 60 1.97 -19.44 4.80
CA PRO A 60 0.92 -20.18 5.51
C PRO A 60 -0.43 -20.26 4.77
N LEU A 61 -0.63 -19.38 3.80
CA LEU A 61 -1.86 -19.28 3.02
C LEU A 61 -1.74 -19.87 1.61
N ASN A 62 -0.57 -20.46 1.30
CA ASN A 62 -0.25 -20.99 -0.03
C ASN A 62 -0.42 -19.94 -1.15
N ILE A 63 -0.13 -18.66 -0.85
CA ILE A 63 -0.07 -17.62 -1.87
C ILE A 63 1.28 -17.74 -2.58
N GLU A 64 1.25 -17.85 -3.89
CA GLU A 64 2.44 -17.94 -4.72
C GLU A 64 3.01 -16.56 -4.97
N ILE A 65 4.22 -16.27 -4.46
CA ILE A 65 4.91 -14.97 -4.63
C ILE A 65 5.83 -15.05 -5.84
N ILE A 66 5.61 -14.18 -6.82
CA ILE A 66 6.43 -14.04 -8.02
C ILE A 66 7.21 -12.72 -7.94
N VAL A 67 8.53 -12.81 -7.73
CA VAL A 67 9.41 -11.63 -7.67
C VAL A 67 10.07 -11.43 -9.03
N THR A 68 9.72 -10.34 -9.72
CA THR A 68 10.26 -10.02 -11.05
C THR A 68 10.22 -8.50 -11.28
N ASP A 69 10.76 -8.03 -12.41
CA ASP A 69 10.65 -6.63 -12.83
C ASP A 69 9.18 -6.29 -13.10
N PHE A 70 8.70 -5.17 -12.55
CA PHE A 70 7.30 -4.78 -12.69
C PHE A 70 6.86 -4.58 -14.16
N LYS A 71 7.81 -4.28 -15.05
CA LYS A 71 7.56 -4.17 -16.49
C LYS A 71 7.27 -5.50 -17.19
N ASN A 72 7.59 -6.61 -16.50
CA ASN A 72 7.43 -7.98 -16.98
C ASN A 72 6.36 -8.76 -16.18
N PHE A 73 5.50 -8.09 -15.44
CA PHE A 73 4.42 -8.73 -14.70
C PHE A 73 3.45 -9.47 -15.64
N ASP A 74 3.18 -10.74 -15.33
CA ASP A 74 2.11 -11.52 -15.95
C ASP A 74 0.90 -11.58 -15.01
N PHE A 75 -0.15 -10.85 -15.36
CA PHE A 75 -1.36 -10.71 -14.55
C PHE A 75 -2.37 -11.86 -14.72
N THR A 76 -2.08 -12.87 -15.54
CA THR A 76 -3.03 -13.93 -15.88
C THR A 76 -3.56 -14.66 -14.64
N ASN A 77 -2.69 -15.02 -13.69
CA ASN A 77 -3.05 -15.72 -12.46
C ASN A 77 -2.83 -14.86 -11.19
N ALA A 78 -2.61 -13.57 -11.34
CA ALA A 78 -2.33 -12.68 -10.22
C ALA A 78 -3.59 -11.96 -9.71
N PHE A 79 -3.82 -11.99 -8.39
CA PHE A 79 -4.90 -11.22 -7.75
C PHE A 79 -4.44 -9.82 -7.33
N GLY A 80 -3.14 -9.62 -7.19
CA GLY A 80 -2.57 -8.34 -6.81
C GLY A 80 -1.09 -8.25 -7.15
N CYS A 81 -0.58 -7.04 -7.17
CA CYS A 81 0.85 -6.76 -7.32
C CYS A 81 1.29 -5.58 -6.47
N ILE A 82 2.60 -5.49 -6.22
CA ILE A 82 3.21 -4.36 -5.51
C ILE A 82 4.42 -3.84 -6.29
N VAL A 83 4.50 -2.51 -6.39
CA VAL A 83 5.60 -1.78 -7.02
C VAL A 83 6.19 -0.82 -5.99
N GLN A 84 7.52 -0.72 -5.95
CA GLN A 84 8.22 0.22 -5.07
C GLN A 84 8.39 1.58 -5.76
N TYR A 85 8.05 2.68 -5.07
CA TYR A 85 8.01 4.03 -5.63
C TYR A 85 8.51 5.09 -4.62
N PRO A 86 9.77 5.58 -4.76
CA PRO A 86 10.83 5.14 -5.66
C PRO A 86 11.33 3.72 -5.33
N ASN A 87 12.05 3.09 -6.27
CA ASN A 87 12.63 1.79 -6.06
C ASN A 87 13.80 1.82 -5.04
N LYS A 88 14.33 0.66 -4.67
CA LYS A 88 15.44 0.53 -3.67
C LYS A 88 16.73 1.26 -4.04
N TYR A 89 16.88 1.69 -5.29
CA TYR A 89 18.02 2.48 -5.77
C TYR A 89 17.69 3.98 -5.85
N GLY A 90 16.49 4.41 -5.43
CA GLY A 90 16.03 5.78 -5.52
C GLY A 90 15.59 6.20 -6.94
N GLN A 91 15.36 5.26 -7.83
CA GLN A 91 14.95 5.51 -9.20
C GLN A 91 13.43 5.49 -9.31
N ILE A 92 12.90 6.27 -10.25
CA ILE A 92 11.49 6.34 -10.61
C ILE A 92 11.38 6.12 -12.12
N ALA A 93 10.50 5.21 -12.52
CA ALA A 93 10.15 5.02 -13.92
C ALA A 93 9.25 6.17 -14.42
N SER A 94 8.92 6.20 -15.70
CA SER A 94 8.00 7.21 -16.22
C SER A 94 6.57 6.96 -15.72
N ASP A 95 5.78 8.03 -15.58
CA ASP A 95 4.35 7.93 -15.26
C ASP A 95 3.61 7.01 -16.25
N ASN A 96 4.01 7.02 -17.50
CA ASN A 96 3.42 6.15 -18.52
C ASN A 96 3.71 4.67 -18.27
N ASP A 97 4.91 4.32 -17.77
CA ASP A 97 5.23 2.93 -17.40
C ASP A 97 4.31 2.47 -16.27
N TYR A 98 4.14 3.29 -15.22
CA TYR A 98 3.26 2.96 -14.10
C TYR A 98 1.80 2.87 -14.52
N LYS A 99 1.28 3.85 -15.28
CA LYS A 99 -0.10 3.84 -15.79
C LYS A 99 -0.39 2.63 -16.68
N ARG A 100 0.59 2.22 -17.49
CA ARG A 100 0.47 1.00 -18.30
C ARG A 100 0.32 -0.23 -17.42
N VAL A 101 1.21 -0.42 -16.44
CA VAL A 101 1.16 -1.57 -15.51
C VAL A 101 -0.17 -1.60 -14.74
N VAL A 102 -0.65 -0.45 -14.28
CA VAL A 102 -1.96 -0.35 -13.60
C VAL A 102 -3.10 -0.73 -14.56
N SER A 103 -3.08 -0.23 -15.79
CA SER A 103 -4.11 -0.54 -16.80
C SER A 103 -4.13 -2.04 -17.14
N ASP A 104 -2.95 -2.65 -17.34
CA ASP A 104 -2.81 -4.07 -17.67
C ASP A 104 -3.27 -4.95 -16.50
N ALA A 105 -2.90 -4.58 -15.27
CA ALA A 105 -3.35 -5.25 -14.06
C ALA A 105 -4.88 -5.21 -13.92
N HIS A 106 -5.48 -4.02 -14.03
CA HIS A 106 -6.93 -3.85 -13.92
C HIS A 106 -7.69 -4.60 -15.01
N SER A 107 -7.16 -4.65 -16.23
CA SER A 107 -7.75 -5.43 -17.35
C SER A 107 -7.82 -6.93 -17.01
N SER A 108 -6.96 -7.39 -16.12
CA SER A 108 -6.91 -8.77 -15.64
C SER A 108 -7.55 -8.95 -14.25
N ASN A 109 -8.30 -7.98 -13.74
CA ASN A 109 -8.83 -7.97 -12.37
C ASN A 109 -7.76 -8.18 -11.28
N CYS A 110 -6.56 -7.68 -11.52
CA CYS A 110 -5.46 -7.65 -10.56
C CYS A 110 -5.37 -6.26 -9.93
N LYS A 111 -5.22 -6.18 -8.61
CA LYS A 111 -5.12 -4.92 -7.86
C LYS A 111 -3.68 -4.47 -7.69
N VAL A 112 -3.45 -3.16 -7.65
CA VAL A 112 -2.10 -2.59 -7.66
C VAL A 112 -1.82 -1.83 -6.37
N ILE A 113 -0.71 -2.19 -5.72
CA ILE A 113 -0.18 -1.55 -4.51
C ILE A 113 1.08 -0.78 -4.87
N PHE A 114 1.18 0.48 -4.41
CA PHE A 114 2.43 1.24 -4.44
C PHE A 114 3.02 1.34 -3.05
N ALA A 115 4.25 0.84 -2.88
CA ALA A 115 5.05 1.09 -1.68
C ALA A 115 5.79 2.42 -1.86
N SER A 116 5.37 3.47 -1.16
CA SER A 116 5.71 4.85 -1.50
C SER A 116 6.41 5.60 -0.36
N ASP A 117 7.41 6.39 -0.72
CA ASP A 117 8.00 7.41 0.16
C ASP A 117 7.19 8.70 0.08
N LEU A 118 6.56 9.11 1.19
CA LEU A 118 5.72 10.30 1.25
C LEU A 118 6.43 11.61 0.88
N MET A 119 7.74 11.73 1.13
CA MET A 119 8.50 12.92 0.74
C MET A 119 8.71 12.96 -0.77
N CYS A 120 8.90 11.81 -1.39
CA CYS A 120 8.99 11.70 -2.84
C CYS A 120 7.70 12.18 -3.53
N LEU A 121 6.53 11.86 -2.94
CA LEU A 121 5.23 12.27 -3.46
C LEU A 121 4.96 13.78 -3.41
N GLN A 122 5.87 14.58 -2.83
CA GLN A 122 5.82 16.04 -2.93
C GLN A 122 6.36 16.57 -4.27
N LEU A 123 7.11 15.74 -4.99
CA LEU A 123 7.76 16.09 -6.26
C LEU A 123 7.21 15.29 -7.45
N PHE A 124 6.69 14.10 -7.20
CA PHE A 124 6.25 13.16 -8.22
C PHE A 124 4.76 12.84 -8.08
N GLU A 125 4.20 12.26 -9.13
CA GLU A 125 2.76 11.99 -9.21
C GLU A 125 2.29 11.03 -8.09
N ALA A 126 1.16 11.35 -7.49
CA ALA A 126 0.61 10.55 -6.41
C ALA A 126 0.11 9.17 -6.90
N PRO A 127 0.26 8.10 -6.11
CA PRO A 127 -0.18 6.75 -6.50
C PRO A 127 -1.64 6.68 -6.97
N GLY A 128 -2.56 7.38 -6.30
CA GLY A 128 -3.96 7.42 -6.70
C GLY A 128 -4.19 8.03 -8.08
N ASN A 129 -3.41 9.06 -8.45
CA ASN A 129 -3.48 9.67 -9.78
C ASN A 129 -2.83 8.79 -10.87
N LEU A 130 -1.91 7.90 -10.48
CA LEU A 130 -1.38 6.86 -11.36
C LEU A 130 -2.35 5.68 -11.51
N GLY A 131 -3.43 5.64 -10.72
CA GLY A 131 -4.46 4.62 -10.76
C GLY A 131 -4.28 3.48 -9.75
N ALA A 132 -3.37 3.62 -8.79
CA ALA A 132 -3.18 2.62 -7.74
C ALA A 132 -4.44 2.39 -6.91
N ASP A 133 -4.70 1.14 -6.50
CA ASP A 133 -5.78 0.79 -5.58
C ASP A 133 -5.40 1.05 -4.12
N ILE A 134 -4.12 0.85 -3.80
CA ILE A 134 -3.56 0.96 -2.46
C ILE A 134 -2.20 1.63 -2.51
N ALA A 135 -1.92 2.49 -1.54
CA ALA A 135 -0.57 2.98 -1.25
C ALA A 135 -0.19 2.63 0.18
N VAL A 136 1.00 2.11 0.37
CA VAL A 136 1.60 1.81 1.67
C VAL A 136 2.93 2.54 1.81
N GLY A 137 3.38 2.74 3.03
CA GLY A 137 4.65 3.39 3.30
C GLY A 137 4.78 3.75 4.76
N ASN A 138 5.63 4.73 5.05
CA ASN A 138 6.01 5.13 6.39
C ASN A 138 6.01 6.66 6.50
N SER A 139 5.48 7.17 7.61
CA SER A 139 5.44 8.60 7.88
C SER A 139 6.64 9.10 8.72
N GLN A 140 7.62 8.27 9.01
CA GLN A 140 8.80 8.60 9.84
C GLN A 140 9.52 9.86 9.34
N ARG A 141 9.60 10.06 8.03
CA ARG A 141 10.26 11.23 7.42
C ARG A 141 9.58 12.56 7.69
N PHE A 142 8.38 12.56 8.26
CA PHE A 142 7.67 13.77 8.67
C PHE A 142 7.94 14.17 10.13
N GLY A 143 9.11 13.83 10.65
CA GLY A 143 9.59 14.34 11.92
C GLY A 143 9.67 13.32 13.07
N VAL A 144 9.58 12.02 12.77
CA VAL A 144 9.84 11.00 13.80
C VAL A 144 11.36 10.87 13.98
N PRO A 145 11.90 11.12 15.19
CA PRO A 145 13.34 11.05 15.42
C PRO A 145 13.86 9.62 15.34
N LEU A 146 15.05 9.46 14.73
CA LEU A 146 15.62 8.15 14.48
C LEU A 146 16.02 7.40 15.75
N GLY A 147 16.66 8.03 16.75
CA GLY A 147 16.98 7.44 18.04
C GLY A 147 17.26 5.93 18.03
N TYR A 148 18.38 5.48 17.49
CA TYR A 148 18.72 4.06 17.27
C TYR A 148 17.77 3.30 16.31
N GLY A 149 17.31 3.96 15.26
CA GLY A 149 16.39 3.40 14.27
C GLY A 149 14.99 4.00 14.33
N GLY A 150 14.57 4.43 15.51
CA GLY A 150 13.32 5.12 15.76
C GLY A 150 12.07 4.25 15.61
N PRO A 151 10.92 4.74 16.08
CA PRO A 151 9.65 4.12 15.81
C PRO A 151 9.26 4.33 14.35
N HIS A 152 8.60 3.35 13.77
CA HIS A 152 7.97 3.44 12.46
C HIS A 152 6.48 3.71 12.62
N ALA A 153 5.94 4.58 11.79
CA ALA A 153 4.51 4.84 11.70
C ALA A 153 4.07 4.58 10.27
N ALA A 154 3.89 3.30 9.94
CA ALA A 154 3.45 2.90 8.62
C ALA A 154 1.98 3.28 8.40
N PHE A 155 1.64 3.47 7.15
CA PHE A 155 0.28 3.77 6.71
C PHE A 155 -0.15 2.82 5.60
N MET A 156 -1.45 2.70 5.46
CA MET A 156 -2.12 2.19 4.29
C MET A 156 -3.18 3.20 3.87
N SER A 157 -3.15 3.59 2.60
CA SER A 157 -4.17 4.42 1.97
C SER A 157 -4.79 3.66 0.81
N THR A 158 -6.10 3.82 0.60
CA THR A 158 -6.82 2.98 -0.37
C THR A 158 -8.05 3.67 -0.94
N SER A 159 -8.63 3.07 -1.99
CA SER A 159 -9.91 3.46 -2.56
C SER A 159 -11.09 3.17 -1.61
N GLU A 160 -12.26 3.76 -1.87
CA GLU A 160 -13.49 3.53 -1.10
C GLU A 160 -13.93 2.06 -1.07
N GLU A 161 -13.57 1.29 -2.08
CA GLU A 161 -13.87 -0.14 -2.20
C GLU A 161 -13.40 -0.94 -0.98
N PHE A 162 -12.24 -0.56 -0.40
CA PHE A 162 -11.60 -1.29 0.69
C PHE A 162 -11.86 -0.70 2.08
N LYS A 163 -12.73 0.28 2.19
CA LYS A 163 -13.02 1.02 3.43
C LYS A 163 -13.34 0.14 4.64
N ARG A 164 -13.99 -1.01 4.41
CA ARG A 164 -14.37 -1.95 5.48
C ARG A 164 -13.34 -3.04 5.73
N ASP A 165 -12.35 -3.17 4.87
CA ASP A 165 -11.38 -4.27 4.88
C ASP A 165 -9.98 -3.80 5.29
N ILE A 166 -9.72 -2.48 5.21
CA ILE A 166 -8.41 -1.89 5.55
C ILE A 166 -8.02 -2.23 7.01
N PRO A 167 -6.82 -2.75 7.26
CA PRO A 167 -6.36 -3.05 8.61
C PRO A 167 -6.12 -1.77 9.43
N GLY A 168 -6.10 -1.90 10.74
CA GLY A 168 -5.93 -0.77 11.64
C GLY A 168 -7.26 -0.06 11.93
N ARG A 169 -7.18 1.22 12.30
CA ARG A 169 -8.33 2.02 12.70
C ARG A 169 -8.45 3.26 11.83
N ILE A 170 -9.69 3.70 11.61
CA ILE A 170 -9.97 4.98 10.96
C ILE A 170 -10.29 6.01 12.05
N VAL A 171 -9.78 7.23 11.86
CA VAL A 171 -10.08 8.36 12.73
C VAL A 171 -11.18 9.20 12.09
N GLY A 172 -12.29 9.34 12.80
CA GLY A 172 -13.41 10.18 12.39
C GLY A 172 -13.44 11.52 13.14
N VAL A 173 -14.00 12.53 12.52
CA VAL A 173 -14.31 13.81 13.18
C VAL A 173 -15.57 13.66 14.02
N SER A 174 -15.53 14.15 15.25
CA SER A 174 -16.63 14.12 16.23
C SER A 174 -16.69 15.43 16.99
N GLN A 175 -17.49 15.48 18.03
CA GLN A 175 -17.56 16.61 18.96
C GLN A 175 -17.41 16.12 20.40
N ASP A 176 -16.76 16.93 21.24
CA ASP A 176 -16.70 16.71 22.68
C ASP A 176 -18.02 17.09 23.37
N ARG A 177 -18.06 16.93 24.69
CA ARG A 177 -19.26 17.30 25.49
C ARG A 177 -19.57 18.79 25.48
N ARG A 178 -18.62 19.63 25.07
CA ARG A 178 -18.75 21.10 24.98
C ARG A 178 -19.06 21.57 23.56
N GLY A 179 -19.19 20.65 22.59
CA GLY A 179 -19.44 20.94 21.20
C GLY A 179 -18.19 21.33 20.38
N ASN A 180 -17.01 21.22 20.97
CA ASN A 180 -15.77 21.49 20.23
C ASN A 180 -15.43 20.30 19.33
N GLN A 181 -14.71 20.57 18.23
CA GLN A 181 -14.22 19.53 17.35
C GLN A 181 -13.32 18.56 18.12
N ALA A 182 -13.59 17.28 17.97
CA ALA A 182 -12.81 16.20 18.54
C ALA A 182 -12.57 15.10 17.50
N TYR A 183 -11.63 14.19 17.79
CA TYR A 183 -11.38 13.03 16.94
C TYR A 183 -11.73 11.76 17.68
N ARG A 184 -12.26 10.80 16.96
CA ARG A 184 -12.67 9.52 17.51
C ARG A 184 -12.10 8.38 16.68
N LEU A 185 -11.47 7.40 17.35
CA LEU A 185 -11.13 6.15 16.71
C LEU A 185 -12.41 5.37 16.44
N THR A 186 -12.60 4.93 15.21
CA THR A 186 -13.68 4.02 14.84
C THR A 186 -13.14 2.61 14.72
N LEU A 187 -13.95 1.64 15.14
CA LEU A 187 -13.71 0.24 14.82
C LEU A 187 -14.22 0.00 13.41
N GLN A 188 -13.42 -0.69 12.64
CA GLN A 188 -13.90 -1.27 11.38
C GLN A 188 -14.72 -2.51 11.72
N THR A 189 -15.93 -2.49 11.36
CA THR A 189 -16.82 -3.65 11.40
C THR A 189 -17.32 -3.96 10.02
#